data_082f0016859a1caca0315bc190602197
#
_entry.id   082f0016859a1caca0315bc190602197
#
_cell.length_a   1.000
_cell.length_b   1.000
_cell.length_c   1.000
_cell.angle_alpha   90.00
_cell.angle_beta   90.00
_cell.angle_gamma   90.00
#
_symmetry.space_group_name_H-M   'P 1'
#
loop_
_entity.id
_entity.type
_entity.pdbx_description
1 polymer ?
#
loop_
_entity_poly.entity_id
_entity_poly.type
_entity_poly.pdbx_seq_one_letter_code
_entity_poly.pdbx_strand_id
1 'polypeptide(L)'
;MTRISRLWLLHMAAVLLMPLTTFSADVPAHLPRPDGRPAEQTKPIKVYIMMGQSNMLGFGRVGPKETKGSLEFLVKEKGKYPHLVDDSGNWITRQDVRYVHVMDQRGVDYKDMEKFGDVRNEWLTPNKSFGPELGFGHVIGVFHDEPVLLLKACIGNRSLGWDLLPPGSERFEFDGKIYAGYKDVANFWEKGTEPKPVPWYAGRQYDADTAHAKAVLKNLDKYYPGYQGQGYEVTGFVWWQGHKDQNAALASRYEQNLVHLIKTLRKDFDAPNAKFVLATGCGNPGRASFGLQIAEAQLAVDGDKGKYPEFKGNVAAVDTRDLWREADESPVNQGHHYNHNAETYYETGDRLGRAMVQLLQEN
;
A
#
# COMPACT_ATOMS: atom_id res chain seq x y z
N MET A 1 79.27 -30.37 19.01
CA MET A 1 78.57 -29.09 18.82
C MET A 1 77.41 -29.35 17.89
N THR A 2 76.23 -29.62 18.40
CA THR A 2 75.05 -30.05 17.70
C THR A 2 74.05 -28.90 17.63
N ARG A 3 73.71 -28.41 16.43
CA ARG A 3 72.67 -27.37 16.22
C ARG A 3 71.31 -28.03 16.12
N ILE A 4 70.40 -27.63 17.00
CA ILE A 4 69.00 -28.05 16.99
C ILE A 4 68.21 -26.97 16.23
N SER A 5 67.65 -27.37 15.07
CA SER A 5 66.76 -26.56 14.26
C SER A 5 65.33 -26.66 14.81
N ARG A 6 64.73 -25.55 15.25
CA ARG A 6 63.32 -25.52 15.64
C ARG A 6 62.46 -25.21 14.41
N LEU A 7 61.66 -26.19 13.98
CA LEU A 7 60.59 -26.01 12.98
C LEU A 7 59.37 -25.42 13.67
N TRP A 8 58.94 -24.24 13.25
CA TRP A 8 57.63 -23.67 13.63
C TRP A 8 56.59 -24.14 12.65
N LEU A 9 55.62 -24.94 13.07
CA LEU A 9 54.38 -25.27 12.34
C LEU A 9 53.38 -24.12 12.53
N LEU A 10 53.14 -23.35 11.46
CA LEU A 10 52.01 -22.44 11.35
C LEU A 10 50.73 -23.24 11.03
N HIS A 11 49.81 -23.33 11.99
CA HIS A 11 48.47 -23.82 11.73
C HIS A 11 47.63 -22.64 11.18
N MET A 12 47.38 -22.65 9.86
CA MET A 12 46.33 -21.81 9.28
C MET A 12 44.97 -22.47 9.56
N ALA A 13 44.21 -21.89 10.47
CA ALA A 13 42.77 -22.19 10.61
C ALA A 13 42.02 -21.57 9.46
N ALA A 14 41.58 -22.37 8.49
CA ALA A 14 40.63 -21.97 7.47
C ALA A 14 39.25 -21.81 8.12
N VAL A 15 38.80 -20.58 8.33
CA VAL A 15 37.42 -20.27 8.69
C VAL A 15 36.56 -20.47 7.44
N LEU A 16 35.85 -21.59 7.38
CA LEU A 16 34.79 -21.79 6.40
C LEU A 16 33.65 -20.81 6.73
N LEU A 17 33.57 -19.72 5.97
CA LEU A 17 32.35 -18.92 5.89
C LEU A 17 31.29 -19.73 5.13
N MET A 18 30.43 -20.43 5.85
CA MET A 18 29.20 -20.95 5.26
C MET A 18 28.31 -19.76 4.91
N PRO A 19 27.79 -19.68 3.69
CA PRO A 19 26.79 -18.69 3.38
C PRO A 19 25.57 -18.98 4.25
N LEU A 20 25.15 -18.00 5.05
CA LEU A 20 23.84 -17.99 5.71
C LEU A 20 22.80 -17.90 4.58
N THR A 21 22.29 -19.03 4.12
CA THR A 21 21.07 -19.07 3.34
C THR A 21 19.96 -18.64 4.26
N THR A 22 19.55 -17.37 4.15
CA THR A 22 18.30 -16.91 4.73
C THR A 22 17.19 -17.62 3.97
N PHE A 23 16.61 -18.66 4.57
CA PHE A 23 15.35 -19.21 4.11
C PHE A 23 14.30 -18.12 4.30
N SER A 24 13.90 -17.44 3.22
CA SER A 24 12.67 -16.67 3.21
C SER A 24 11.53 -17.65 3.47
N ALA A 25 10.83 -17.47 4.59
CA ALA A 25 9.72 -18.33 4.94
C ALA A 25 8.58 -18.11 3.95
N ASP A 26 8.12 -19.18 3.29
CA ASP A 26 6.90 -19.12 2.49
C ASP A 26 5.72 -18.74 3.38
N VAL A 27 4.98 -17.71 2.98
CA VAL A 27 3.76 -17.33 3.71
C VAL A 27 2.70 -18.42 3.50
N PRO A 28 2.27 -19.11 4.56
CA PRO A 28 1.32 -20.21 4.43
C PRO A 28 -0.03 -19.73 3.92
N ALA A 29 -0.79 -20.61 3.26
CA ALA A 29 -2.13 -20.31 2.76
C ALA A 29 -3.07 -19.86 3.90
N HIS A 30 -2.98 -20.53 5.07
CA HIS A 30 -3.64 -20.11 6.29
C HIS A 30 -2.61 -19.44 7.20
N LEU A 31 -2.80 -18.15 7.43
CA LEU A 31 -1.88 -17.39 8.27
C LEU A 31 -1.90 -17.92 9.72
N PRO A 32 -0.74 -18.08 10.35
CA PRO A 32 -0.67 -18.42 11.77
C PRO A 32 -1.14 -17.24 12.62
N ARG A 33 -1.59 -17.57 13.82
CA ARG A 33 -1.85 -16.56 14.85
C ARG A 33 -0.53 -15.86 15.22
N PRO A 34 -0.50 -14.51 15.29
CA PRO A 34 0.67 -13.79 15.77
C PRO A 34 1.07 -14.27 17.18
N ASP A 35 2.35 -14.39 17.43
CA ASP A 35 2.88 -14.84 18.71
C ASP A 35 2.89 -13.76 19.81
N GLY A 36 2.51 -12.53 19.46
CA GLY A 36 2.46 -11.38 20.35
C GLY A 36 3.82 -10.79 20.71
N ARG A 37 4.90 -11.24 20.06
CA ARG A 37 6.26 -10.75 20.32
C ARG A 37 6.60 -9.56 19.41
N PRO A 38 7.43 -8.63 19.90
CA PRO A 38 8.06 -7.64 19.02
C PRO A 38 8.98 -8.31 18.00
N ALA A 39 9.13 -7.69 16.85
CA ALA A 39 10.12 -8.08 15.85
C ALA A 39 11.56 -7.86 16.33
N GLU A 40 12.54 -8.33 15.56
CA GLU A 40 13.99 -8.14 15.81
C GLU A 40 14.36 -6.64 15.72
N GLN A 41 14.39 -5.94 16.87
CA GLN A 41 14.53 -4.47 16.94
C GLN A 41 15.93 -3.95 16.54
N THR A 42 16.91 -4.82 16.32
CA THR A 42 18.26 -4.41 15.88
C THR A 42 18.35 -4.23 14.37
N LYS A 43 17.39 -4.74 13.62
CA LYS A 43 17.33 -4.63 12.16
C LYS A 43 16.64 -3.34 11.69
N PRO A 44 16.97 -2.82 10.50
CA PRO A 44 16.25 -1.69 9.91
C PRO A 44 14.76 -1.97 9.74
N ILE A 45 13.93 -0.93 9.94
CA ILE A 45 12.48 -1.03 9.78
C ILE A 45 12.14 -1.20 8.30
N LYS A 46 11.34 -2.23 7.96
CA LYS A 46 10.77 -2.42 6.61
C LYS A 46 9.54 -1.57 6.46
N VAL A 47 9.61 -0.56 5.60
CA VAL A 47 8.55 0.43 5.40
C VAL A 47 7.77 0.13 4.14
N TYR A 48 6.44 0.08 4.28
CA TYR A 48 5.49 -0.03 3.17
C TYR A 48 4.62 1.22 3.11
N ILE A 49 4.77 2.02 2.06
CA ILE A 49 4.02 3.27 1.87
C ILE A 49 2.73 2.96 1.12
N MET A 50 1.60 3.24 1.77
CA MET A 50 0.26 2.94 1.29
C MET A 50 -0.42 4.23 0.82
N MET A 51 -0.73 4.33 -0.47
CA MET A 51 -1.31 5.51 -1.09
C MET A 51 -2.52 5.15 -1.96
N GLY A 52 -3.37 6.13 -2.22
CA GLY A 52 -4.57 5.93 -3.04
C GLY A 52 -5.68 6.92 -2.70
N GLN A 53 -6.91 6.42 -2.66
CA GLN A 53 -8.08 7.22 -2.28
C GLN A 53 -8.92 6.49 -1.22
N SER A 54 -10.22 6.73 -1.20
CA SER A 54 -11.14 6.24 -0.17
C SER A 54 -11.07 4.73 0.11
N ASN A 55 -10.84 3.88 -0.88
CA ASN A 55 -10.68 2.44 -0.63
C ASN A 55 -9.38 2.13 0.11
N MET A 56 -8.30 2.85 -0.17
CA MET A 56 -7.08 2.77 0.62
C MET A 56 -7.29 3.27 2.05
N LEU A 57 -8.08 4.34 2.26
CA LEU A 57 -8.48 4.78 3.62
C LEU A 57 -9.09 3.64 4.42
N GLY A 58 -10.05 2.94 3.82
CA GLY A 58 -10.67 1.76 4.39
C GLY A 58 -12.06 2.01 4.98
N PHE A 59 -13.01 1.26 4.44
CA PHE A 59 -14.40 1.24 4.88
C PHE A 59 -14.84 -0.17 5.34
N GLY A 60 -13.94 -1.14 5.37
CA GLY A 60 -14.20 -2.48 5.89
C GLY A 60 -14.70 -2.39 7.32
N ARG A 61 -15.95 -2.76 7.55
CA ARG A 61 -16.62 -2.59 8.85
C ARG A 61 -16.18 -3.67 9.83
N VAL A 62 -15.74 -3.30 11.02
CA VAL A 62 -15.31 -4.29 12.02
C VAL A 62 -16.51 -4.95 12.71
N GLY A 63 -17.44 -4.20 13.25
CA GLY A 63 -18.59 -4.75 13.96
C GLY A 63 -19.88 -3.97 13.74
N PRO A 64 -20.96 -4.36 14.41
CA PRO A 64 -21.08 -5.51 15.32
C PRO A 64 -21.24 -6.86 14.57
N LYS A 65 -21.15 -7.98 15.31
CA LYS A 65 -21.22 -9.35 14.75
C LYS A 65 -22.56 -9.70 14.11
N GLU A 66 -23.61 -9.04 14.50
CA GLU A 66 -24.96 -9.16 13.92
C GLU A 66 -25.05 -8.51 12.52
N THR A 67 -24.08 -7.69 12.17
CA THR A 67 -24.02 -7.05 10.84
C THR A 67 -23.37 -7.96 9.83
N LYS A 68 -24.12 -8.47 8.89
CA LYS A 68 -23.66 -9.32 7.80
C LYS A 68 -22.53 -8.63 7.03
N GLY A 69 -21.47 -9.36 6.77
CA GLY A 69 -20.28 -8.81 6.08
C GLY A 69 -19.36 -7.91 6.92
N SER A 70 -19.64 -7.73 8.23
CA SER A 70 -18.66 -7.14 9.15
C SER A 70 -17.56 -8.15 9.49
N LEU A 71 -16.40 -7.67 9.95
CA LEU A 71 -15.29 -8.53 10.33
C LEU A 71 -15.66 -9.45 11.51
N GLU A 72 -16.38 -8.92 12.50
CA GLU A 72 -16.87 -9.73 13.63
C GLU A 72 -17.81 -10.85 13.16
N PHE A 73 -18.72 -10.56 12.23
CA PHE A 73 -19.57 -11.58 11.62
C PHE A 73 -18.74 -12.67 10.94
N LEU A 74 -17.75 -12.27 10.14
CA LEU A 74 -16.91 -13.23 9.41
C LEU A 74 -16.08 -14.09 10.36
N VAL A 75 -15.52 -13.52 11.41
CA VAL A 75 -14.67 -14.25 12.37
C VAL A 75 -15.52 -15.09 13.33
N LYS A 76 -16.52 -14.48 13.98
CA LYS A 76 -17.24 -15.11 15.09
C LYS A 76 -18.42 -16.00 14.65
N GLU A 77 -19.07 -15.68 13.51
CA GLU A 77 -20.21 -16.45 13.01
C GLU A 77 -19.82 -17.39 11.84
N LYS A 78 -18.81 -17.01 11.04
CA LYS A 78 -18.38 -17.80 9.87
C LYS A 78 -17.08 -18.56 10.08
N GLY A 79 -16.36 -18.32 11.17
CA GLY A 79 -15.07 -18.96 11.46
C GLY A 79 -13.96 -18.59 10.46
N LYS A 80 -14.11 -17.49 9.71
CA LYS A 80 -13.06 -16.98 8.83
C LYS A 80 -11.99 -16.26 9.65
N TYR A 81 -10.76 -16.26 9.15
CA TYR A 81 -9.63 -15.51 9.73
C TYR A 81 -9.37 -15.79 11.22
N PRO A 82 -9.27 -17.07 11.65
CA PRO A 82 -9.14 -17.44 13.07
C PRO A 82 -7.87 -16.86 13.71
N HIS A 83 -6.87 -16.49 12.92
CA HIS A 83 -5.64 -15.87 13.39
C HIS A 83 -5.80 -14.42 13.87
N LEU A 84 -6.95 -13.80 13.63
CA LEU A 84 -7.22 -12.42 14.08
C LEU A 84 -7.67 -12.34 15.55
N VAL A 85 -8.02 -13.45 16.17
CA VAL A 85 -8.54 -13.49 17.54
C VAL A 85 -7.77 -14.48 18.41
N ASP A 86 -7.71 -14.17 19.72
CA ASP A 86 -7.23 -15.09 20.75
C ASP A 86 -8.28 -16.17 21.09
N ASP A 87 -7.95 -17.05 22.04
CA ASP A 87 -8.84 -18.13 22.47
C ASP A 87 -10.10 -17.63 23.20
N SER A 88 -10.08 -16.37 23.65
CA SER A 88 -11.22 -15.68 24.28
C SER A 88 -12.07 -14.91 23.27
N GLY A 89 -11.67 -14.88 21.99
CA GLY A 89 -12.36 -14.15 20.91
C GLY A 89 -12.06 -12.64 20.88
N ASN A 90 -11.01 -12.18 21.57
CA ASN A 90 -10.56 -10.80 21.51
C ASN A 90 -9.65 -10.59 20.29
N TRP A 91 -9.68 -9.38 19.71
CA TRP A 91 -8.77 -9.02 18.63
C TRP A 91 -7.30 -9.07 19.08
N ILE A 92 -6.47 -9.76 18.31
CA ILE A 92 -5.03 -9.77 18.52
C ILE A 92 -4.42 -8.50 17.97
N THR A 93 -3.48 -7.92 18.71
CA THR A 93 -2.63 -6.83 18.27
C THR A 93 -1.25 -7.39 17.87
N ARG A 94 -0.80 -7.14 16.65
CA ARG A 94 0.55 -7.49 16.20
C ARG A 94 1.56 -6.52 16.79
N GLN A 95 2.55 -7.02 17.53
CA GLN A 95 3.62 -6.21 18.14
C GLN A 95 4.84 -6.03 17.21
N ASP A 96 4.81 -6.64 16.04
CA ASP A 96 5.85 -6.64 15.01
C ASP A 96 5.50 -5.74 13.81
N VAL A 97 4.23 -5.33 13.67
CA VAL A 97 3.74 -4.47 12.59
C VAL A 97 3.13 -3.19 13.16
N ARG A 98 3.80 -2.07 12.92
CA ARG A 98 3.29 -0.74 13.27
C ARG A 98 2.44 -0.17 12.14
N TYR A 99 1.31 0.44 12.46
CA TYR A 99 0.44 1.13 11.52
C TYR A 99 0.36 2.61 11.83
N VAL A 100 0.77 3.44 10.88
CA VAL A 100 0.73 4.91 10.98
C VAL A 100 -0.07 5.46 9.81
N HIS A 101 -1.09 6.27 10.10
CA HIS A 101 -1.90 6.99 9.12
C HIS A 101 -1.90 8.48 9.46
N VAL A 102 -1.41 9.32 8.56
CA VAL A 102 -1.01 10.70 8.88
C VAL A 102 -1.81 11.79 8.19
N MET A 103 -2.79 11.44 7.36
CA MET A 103 -3.64 12.43 6.68
C MET A 103 -4.98 12.59 7.39
N ASP A 104 -5.46 13.83 7.52
CA ASP A 104 -6.80 14.07 8.06
C ASP A 104 -7.87 13.62 7.04
N GLN A 105 -8.75 12.71 7.48
CA GLN A 105 -9.79 12.11 6.62
C GLN A 105 -11.07 12.94 6.51
N ARG A 106 -11.25 13.98 7.33
CA ARG A 106 -12.56 14.60 7.59
C ARG A 106 -13.05 15.51 6.47
N GLY A 107 -12.26 15.74 5.44
CA GLY A 107 -12.66 16.67 4.41
C GLY A 107 -12.35 16.21 2.99
N VAL A 108 -13.09 16.78 2.06
CA VAL A 108 -12.82 16.72 0.62
C VAL A 108 -12.29 18.06 0.12
N ASP A 109 -12.09 19.02 1.00
CA ASP A 109 -11.60 20.36 0.69
C ASP A 109 -10.08 20.31 0.40
N TYR A 110 -9.61 21.25 -0.43
CA TYR A 110 -8.18 21.41 -0.70
C TYR A 110 -7.34 21.73 0.55
N LYS A 111 -7.95 22.36 1.57
CA LYS A 111 -7.30 22.65 2.86
C LYS A 111 -6.93 21.39 3.63
N ASP A 112 -7.65 20.31 3.42
CA ASP A 112 -7.39 19.03 4.08
C ASP A 112 -6.15 18.35 3.52
N MET A 113 -5.77 18.65 2.27
CA MET A 113 -4.55 18.13 1.66
C MET A 113 -3.26 18.59 2.37
N GLU A 114 -3.30 19.73 3.08
CA GLU A 114 -2.16 20.30 3.78
C GLU A 114 -2.09 19.92 5.26
N LYS A 115 -3.16 19.35 5.79
CA LYS A 115 -3.21 19.00 7.20
C LYS A 115 -2.42 17.73 7.48
N PHE A 116 -1.31 17.90 8.14
CA PHE A 116 -0.61 16.81 8.79
C PHE A 116 -1.29 16.49 10.11
N GLY A 117 -1.79 15.29 10.24
CA GLY A 117 -2.45 14.85 11.47
C GLY A 117 -2.20 13.36 11.70
N ASP A 118 -1.91 13.00 12.95
CA ASP A 118 -1.83 11.60 13.36
C ASP A 118 -3.26 11.05 13.45
N VAL A 119 -3.76 10.47 12.37
CA VAL A 119 -5.08 9.85 12.31
C VAL A 119 -5.07 8.54 13.10
N ARG A 120 -4.03 7.73 12.90
CA ARG A 120 -3.75 6.50 13.63
C ARG A 120 -2.24 6.35 13.80
N ASN A 121 -1.83 5.92 14.98
CA ASN A 121 -0.44 5.58 15.29
C ASN A 121 -0.46 4.46 16.34
N GLU A 122 -0.58 3.20 15.89
CA GLU A 122 -0.84 2.06 16.76
C GLU A 122 -0.17 0.79 16.23
N TRP A 123 -0.03 -0.21 17.05
CA TRP A 123 0.27 -1.56 16.62
C TRP A 123 -0.93 -2.13 15.85
N LEU A 124 -0.67 -2.89 14.79
CA LEU A 124 -1.73 -3.33 13.88
C LEU A 124 -2.76 -4.20 14.59
N THR A 125 -3.99 -3.74 14.61
CA THR A 125 -5.16 -4.42 15.18
C THR A 125 -6.42 -3.96 14.48
N PRO A 126 -7.50 -4.77 14.40
CA PRO A 126 -8.79 -4.30 13.94
C PRO A 126 -9.31 -3.13 14.81
N ASN A 127 -9.79 -2.07 14.16
CA ASN A 127 -10.42 -0.93 14.80
C ASN A 127 -11.77 -0.69 14.10
N LYS A 128 -12.52 0.37 14.40
CA LYS A 128 -13.89 0.65 13.89
C LYS A 128 -14.09 0.36 12.40
N SER A 129 -13.11 0.72 11.60
CA SER A 129 -13.02 0.39 10.18
C SER A 129 -11.56 0.17 9.78
N PHE A 130 -11.35 -0.52 8.68
CA PHE A 130 -10.02 -0.79 8.16
C PHE A 130 -10.02 -0.80 6.63
N GLY A 131 -8.85 -0.62 6.06
CA GLY A 131 -8.55 -0.76 4.63
C GLY A 131 -7.72 -2.03 4.37
N PRO A 132 -6.95 -2.05 3.28
CA PRO A 132 -6.11 -3.20 2.94
C PRO A 132 -4.96 -3.41 3.93
N GLU A 133 -4.62 -2.43 4.78
CA GLU A 133 -3.53 -2.55 5.76
C GLU A 133 -3.68 -3.74 6.68
N LEU A 134 -4.92 -4.14 7.02
CA LEU A 134 -5.13 -5.24 7.96
C LEU A 134 -4.67 -6.59 7.38
N GLY A 135 -5.19 -6.97 6.22
CA GLY A 135 -4.78 -8.21 5.56
C GLY A 135 -3.32 -8.17 5.12
N PHE A 136 -2.90 -7.06 4.50
CA PHE A 136 -1.51 -6.84 4.08
C PHE A 136 -0.52 -6.99 5.25
N GLY A 137 -0.78 -6.34 6.36
CA GLY A 137 0.09 -6.38 7.52
C GLY A 137 0.17 -7.74 8.19
N HIS A 138 -0.92 -8.53 8.15
CA HIS A 138 -0.86 -9.90 8.65
C HIS A 138 0.03 -10.79 7.79
N VAL A 139 -0.01 -10.66 6.46
CA VAL A 139 0.87 -11.38 5.54
C VAL A 139 2.33 -10.96 5.71
N ILE A 140 2.60 -9.65 5.67
CA ILE A 140 3.96 -9.09 5.75
C ILE A 140 4.60 -9.38 7.11
N GLY A 141 3.84 -9.32 8.20
CA GLY A 141 4.38 -9.65 9.53
C GLY A 141 4.63 -11.14 9.75
N VAL A 142 4.07 -12.04 8.91
CA VAL A 142 4.48 -13.46 8.89
C VAL A 142 5.77 -13.65 8.09
N PHE A 143 5.97 -12.83 7.09
CA PHE A 143 7.14 -12.92 6.20
C PHE A 143 8.42 -12.33 6.81
N HIS A 144 8.33 -11.21 7.53
CA HIS A 144 9.48 -10.50 8.06
C HIS A 144 9.79 -10.88 9.51
N ASP A 145 11.07 -11.10 9.80
CA ASP A 145 11.62 -11.05 11.16
C ASP A 145 11.94 -9.62 11.60
N GLU A 146 12.16 -8.73 10.61
CA GLU A 146 12.42 -7.31 10.80
C GLU A 146 11.17 -6.55 11.29
N PRO A 147 11.36 -5.41 11.99
CA PRO A 147 10.27 -4.51 12.32
C PRO A 147 9.58 -3.99 11.04
N VAL A 148 8.25 -3.94 11.04
CA VAL A 148 7.46 -3.45 9.90
C VAL A 148 6.74 -2.17 10.26
N LEU A 149 6.76 -1.19 9.34
CA LEU A 149 5.95 0.01 9.38
C LEU A 149 5.04 0.09 8.14
N LEU A 150 3.72 0.00 8.35
CA LEU A 150 2.72 0.34 7.36
C LEU A 150 2.42 1.83 7.48
N LEU A 151 2.88 2.61 6.52
CA LEU A 151 2.74 4.06 6.50
C LEU A 151 1.71 4.48 5.47
N LYS A 152 0.50 4.80 5.92
CA LYS A 152 -0.58 5.25 5.06
C LYS A 152 -0.63 6.77 4.97
N ALA A 153 -0.54 7.29 3.74
CA ALA A 153 -0.69 8.70 3.41
C ALA A 153 -1.67 8.83 2.24
N CYS A 154 -2.93 9.08 2.53
CA CYS A 154 -3.99 9.26 1.54
C CYS A 154 -5.22 9.91 2.13
N ILE A 155 -6.03 10.56 1.29
CA ILE A 155 -7.40 11.01 1.60
C ILE A 155 -8.39 10.55 0.54
N GLY A 156 -9.69 10.66 0.82
CA GLY A 156 -10.75 10.22 -0.08
C GLY A 156 -10.96 11.14 -1.29
N ASN A 157 -11.63 10.60 -2.32
CA ASN A 157 -12.10 11.35 -3.49
C ASN A 157 -10.99 12.08 -4.27
N ARG A 158 -9.87 11.40 -4.51
CA ARG A 158 -8.70 11.93 -5.26
C ARG A 158 -8.46 11.14 -6.54
N SER A 159 -8.26 11.88 -7.64
CA SER A 159 -7.96 11.33 -8.96
C SER A 159 -6.46 11.25 -9.20
N LEU A 160 -6.03 10.23 -9.95
CA LEU A 160 -4.67 10.16 -10.43
C LEU A 160 -4.44 11.18 -11.54
N GLY A 161 -5.48 11.47 -12.35
CA GLY A 161 -5.38 12.39 -13.47
C GLY A 161 -5.40 13.88 -13.10
N TRP A 162 -5.56 14.22 -11.79
CA TRP A 162 -5.50 15.62 -11.32
C TRP A 162 -4.83 15.72 -9.94
N ASP A 163 -5.47 15.19 -8.90
CA ASP A 163 -5.05 15.42 -7.51
C ASP A 163 -3.69 14.79 -7.20
N LEU A 164 -3.44 13.59 -7.73
CA LEU A 164 -2.28 12.76 -7.47
C LEU A 164 -1.30 12.72 -8.65
N LEU A 165 -1.40 13.66 -9.60
CA LEU A 165 -0.44 13.76 -10.69
C LEU A 165 0.98 13.94 -10.16
N PRO A 166 1.91 13.02 -10.45
CA PRO A 166 3.28 13.15 -9.98
C PRO A 166 4.06 14.24 -10.74
N PRO A 167 5.14 14.78 -10.14
CA PRO A 167 6.03 15.72 -10.81
C PRO A 167 6.48 15.26 -12.20
N GLY A 168 6.42 16.16 -13.19
CA GLY A 168 6.77 15.86 -14.57
C GLY A 168 5.63 15.32 -15.43
N SER A 169 4.42 15.18 -14.88
CA SER A 169 3.24 14.85 -15.71
C SER A 169 2.93 15.98 -16.69
N GLU A 170 2.80 15.64 -17.96
CA GLU A 170 2.53 16.58 -19.05
C GLU A 170 1.03 16.78 -19.25
N ARG A 171 0.68 17.94 -19.83
CA ARG A 171 -0.67 18.19 -20.36
C ARG A 171 -0.98 17.21 -21.47
N PHE A 172 -2.27 16.88 -21.64
CA PHE A 172 -2.73 16.12 -22.79
C PHE A 172 -4.02 16.70 -23.38
N GLU A 173 -4.24 16.43 -24.65
CA GLU A 173 -5.44 16.85 -25.37
C GLU A 173 -6.43 15.70 -25.47
N PHE A 174 -7.69 15.97 -25.17
CA PHE A 174 -8.78 15.02 -25.30
C PHE A 174 -10.08 15.77 -25.65
N ASP A 175 -10.72 15.36 -26.72
CA ASP A 175 -12.02 15.92 -27.19
C ASP A 175 -12.03 17.45 -27.21
N GLY A 176 -11.04 18.06 -27.88
CA GLY A 176 -10.91 19.51 -28.04
C GLY A 176 -10.53 20.29 -26.79
N LYS A 177 -10.27 19.61 -25.67
CA LYS A 177 -9.85 20.19 -24.40
C LYS A 177 -8.41 19.86 -24.10
N ILE A 178 -7.74 20.76 -23.41
CA ILE A 178 -6.42 20.53 -22.81
C ILE A 178 -6.64 20.17 -21.34
N TYR A 179 -6.13 19.02 -20.93
CA TYR A 179 -6.14 18.56 -19.55
C TYR A 179 -4.79 18.85 -18.88
N ALA A 180 -4.84 19.11 -17.60
CA ALA A 180 -3.72 19.57 -16.81
C ALA A 180 -2.51 18.64 -16.80
N GLY A 181 -1.34 19.23 -16.82
CA GLY A 181 -0.09 18.66 -16.36
C GLY A 181 0.20 19.05 -14.89
N TYR A 182 1.27 18.51 -14.34
CA TYR A 182 1.68 18.80 -12.96
C TYR A 182 1.91 20.30 -12.72
N LYS A 183 1.35 20.83 -11.62
CA LYS A 183 1.34 22.25 -11.22
C LYS A 183 0.41 23.17 -12.04
N ASP A 184 -0.31 22.67 -13.00
CA ASP A 184 -1.37 23.49 -13.61
C ASP A 184 -2.46 23.83 -12.58
N VAL A 185 -3.06 25.03 -12.76
CA VAL A 185 -4.05 25.57 -11.82
C VAL A 185 -5.49 25.42 -12.29
N ALA A 186 -5.72 24.73 -13.40
CA ALA A 186 -7.04 24.42 -13.96
C ALA A 186 -7.08 22.94 -14.35
N ASN A 187 -8.20 22.24 -14.08
CA ASN A 187 -8.35 20.83 -14.38
C ASN A 187 -8.27 20.56 -15.89
N PHE A 188 -8.97 21.39 -16.66
CA PHE A 188 -8.99 21.38 -18.11
C PHE A 188 -9.52 22.74 -18.63
N TRP A 189 -9.27 23.01 -19.90
CA TRP A 189 -9.83 24.18 -20.63
C TRP A 189 -9.97 23.85 -22.10
N GLU A 190 -10.86 24.58 -22.80
CA GLU A 190 -11.03 24.46 -24.25
C GLU A 190 -9.74 24.91 -24.97
N LYS A 191 -9.31 24.16 -25.98
CA LYS A 191 -8.14 24.50 -26.78
C LYS A 191 -8.28 25.92 -27.38
N GLY A 192 -7.26 26.75 -27.17
CA GLY A 192 -7.26 28.15 -27.62
C GLY A 192 -7.92 29.13 -26.64
N THR A 193 -8.34 28.69 -25.47
CA THR A 193 -8.85 29.56 -24.41
C THR A 193 -7.90 29.62 -23.20
N GLU A 194 -8.08 30.64 -22.36
CA GLU A 194 -7.31 30.74 -21.11
C GLU A 194 -7.85 29.80 -20.04
N PRO A 195 -6.97 29.11 -19.29
CA PRO A 195 -7.39 28.25 -18.20
C PRO A 195 -8.02 29.05 -17.06
N LYS A 196 -9.12 28.53 -16.49
CA LYS A 196 -9.76 29.12 -15.31
C LYS A 196 -9.24 28.44 -14.05
N PRO A 197 -8.52 29.14 -13.16
CA PRO A 197 -7.94 28.57 -11.94
C PRO A 197 -9.00 27.97 -11.00
N VAL A 198 -8.67 26.84 -10.42
CA VAL A 198 -9.39 26.19 -9.31
C VAL A 198 -8.60 26.30 -8.01
N PRO A 199 -9.18 26.01 -6.83
CA PRO A 199 -8.54 26.27 -5.54
C PRO A 199 -7.20 25.58 -5.28
N TRP A 200 -6.87 24.51 -6.02
CA TRP A 200 -5.59 23.80 -5.86
C TRP A 200 -5.03 23.39 -7.24
N TYR A 201 -3.72 23.18 -7.27
CA TYR A 201 -3.03 22.80 -8.50
C TYR A 201 -3.00 21.27 -8.70
N ALA A 202 -2.78 20.85 -9.93
CA ALA A 202 -2.60 19.46 -10.31
C ALA A 202 -1.38 18.85 -9.59
N GLY A 203 -1.57 17.74 -8.90
CA GLY A 203 -0.53 17.08 -8.11
C GLY A 203 -0.42 17.54 -6.66
N ARG A 204 -1.28 18.45 -6.19
CA ARG A 204 -1.19 18.93 -4.80
C ARG A 204 -1.32 17.79 -3.77
N GLN A 205 -2.21 16.84 -4.00
CA GLN A 205 -2.36 15.70 -3.11
C GLN A 205 -1.12 14.80 -3.13
N TYR A 206 -0.52 14.58 -4.30
CA TYR A 206 0.75 13.86 -4.41
C TYR A 206 1.84 14.52 -3.55
N ASP A 207 2.00 15.83 -3.68
CA ASP A 207 2.99 16.59 -2.92
C ASP A 207 2.74 16.48 -1.40
N ALA A 208 1.48 16.57 -0.97
CA ALA A 208 1.11 16.47 0.44
C ALA A 208 1.33 15.06 1.00
N ASP A 209 0.84 14.03 0.32
CA ASP A 209 1.00 12.63 0.76
C ASP A 209 2.48 12.25 0.90
N THR A 210 3.30 12.60 -0.10
CA THR A 210 4.74 12.30 -0.06
C THR A 210 5.48 13.12 0.99
N ALA A 211 5.13 14.39 1.17
CA ALA A 211 5.72 15.23 2.22
C ALA A 211 5.38 14.70 3.62
N HIS A 212 4.14 14.29 3.86
CA HIS A 212 3.70 13.75 5.14
C HIS A 212 4.33 12.39 5.43
N ALA A 213 4.42 11.50 4.45
CA ALA A 213 5.14 10.24 4.60
C ALA A 213 6.61 10.46 4.95
N LYS A 214 7.30 11.37 4.25
CA LYS A 214 8.69 11.75 4.55
C LYS A 214 8.85 12.37 5.94
N ALA A 215 7.86 13.13 6.43
CA ALA A 215 7.87 13.68 7.78
C ALA A 215 7.81 12.59 8.86
N VAL A 216 7.04 11.51 8.65
CA VAL A 216 7.05 10.33 9.54
C VAL A 216 8.41 9.66 9.54
N LEU A 217 8.99 9.40 8.36
CA LEU A 217 10.29 8.73 8.22
C LEU A 217 11.45 9.50 8.87
N LYS A 218 11.35 10.82 8.91
CA LYS A 218 12.32 11.70 9.61
C LYS A 218 12.18 11.68 11.13
N ASN A 219 11.07 11.18 11.67
CA ASN A 219 10.73 11.22 13.10
C ASN A 219 10.30 9.82 13.60
N LEU A 220 11.05 8.78 13.20
CA LEU A 220 10.72 7.40 13.56
C LEU A 220 10.74 7.15 15.06
N ASP A 221 11.53 7.88 15.82
CA ASP A 221 11.53 7.89 17.29
C ASP A 221 10.15 8.21 17.88
N LYS A 222 9.39 9.09 17.22
CA LYS A 222 8.00 9.40 17.61
C LYS A 222 7.01 8.35 17.16
N TYR A 223 7.19 7.75 15.97
CA TYR A 223 6.17 6.94 15.32
C TYR A 223 6.35 5.44 15.54
N TYR A 224 7.57 4.98 15.77
CA TYR A 224 7.87 3.57 15.96
C TYR A 224 8.43 3.33 17.38
N PRO A 225 7.61 2.80 18.33
CA PRO A 225 8.08 2.46 19.67
C PRO A 225 9.22 1.45 19.62
N GLY A 226 10.32 1.73 20.30
CA GLY A 226 11.52 0.88 20.28
C GLY A 226 12.52 1.27 19.18
N TYR A 227 12.30 2.33 18.41
CA TYR A 227 13.30 2.85 17.48
C TYR A 227 14.55 3.35 18.21
N GLN A 228 15.71 2.83 17.84
CA GLN A 228 17.00 3.12 18.48
C GLN A 228 18.05 3.64 17.47
N GLY A 229 17.60 4.14 16.32
CA GLY A 229 18.50 4.59 15.26
C GLY A 229 18.95 3.48 14.30
N GLN A 230 18.31 2.31 14.30
CA GLN A 230 18.61 1.20 13.40
C GLN A 230 18.32 1.49 11.92
N GLY A 231 17.75 2.66 11.60
CA GLY A 231 17.40 3.05 10.24
C GLY A 231 16.13 2.39 9.72
N TYR A 232 15.87 2.60 8.44
CA TYR A 232 14.73 2.01 7.73
C TYR A 232 15.06 1.78 6.26
N GLU A 233 14.26 0.97 5.62
CA GLU A 233 14.25 0.73 4.18
C GLU A 233 12.82 0.90 3.66
N VAL A 234 12.64 1.73 2.62
CA VAL A 234 11.37 1.75 1.88
C VAL A 234 11.34 0.52 0.99
N THR A 235 10.71 -0.53 1.51
CA THR A 235 10.68 -1.87 0.89
C THR A 235 9.66 -1.94 -0.23
N GLY A 236 8.55 -1.20 -0.10
CA GLY A 236 7.53 -1.22 -1.15
C GLY A 236 6.46 -0.14 -1.04
N PHE A 237 5.73 -0.01 -2.14
CA PHE A 237 4.55 0.84 -2.25
C PHE A 237 3.30 -0.02 -2.48
N VAL A 238 2.19 0.41 -1.88
CA VAL A 238 0.88 -0.24 -2.02
C VAL A 238 -0.12 0.79 -2.53
N TRP A 239 -0.79 0.49 -3.66
CA TRP A 239 -1.68 1.43 -4.32
C TRP A 239 -3.10 0.88 -4.49
N TRP A 240 -4.12 1.65 -4.07
CA TRP A 240 -5.52 1.32 -4.34
C TRP A 240 -6.33 2.59 -4.63
N GLN A 241 -6.51 2.89 -5.91
CA GLN A 241 -7.16 4.10 -6.41
C GLN A 241 -7.78 3.83 -7.78
N GLY A 242 -8.71 4.65 -8.25
CA GLY A 242 -9.28 4.60 -9.61
C GLY A 242 -10.69 5.18 -9.73
N HIS A 243 -11.47 5.21 -8.64
CA HIS A 243 -12.89 5.62 -8.71
C HIS A 243 -13.09 7.05 -9.24
N LYS A 244 -12.25 7.99 -8.81
CA LYS A 244 -12.36 9.40 -9.23
C LYS A 244 -11.96 9.64 -10.68
N ASP A 245 -11.26 8.72 -11.30
CA ASP A 245 -10.81 8.79 -12.70
C ASP A 245 -11.81 8.16 -13.68
N GLN A 246 -12.99 7.68 -13.23
CA GLN A 246 -14.03 7.07 -14.06
C GLN A 246 -14.76 8.09 -14.93
N ASN A 247 -14.04 8.69 -15.87
CA ASN A 247 -14.58 9.49 -16.99
C ASN A 247 -13.67 9.31 -18.21
N ALA A 248 -14.18 9.66 -19.40
CA ALA A 248 -13.51 9.38 -20.66
C ALA A 248 -12.07 9.93 -20.73
N ALA A 249 -11.87 11.17 -20.33
CA ALA A 249 -10.57 11.84 -20.42
C ALA A 249 -9.55 11.24 -19.45
N LEU A 250 -9.89 11.15 -18.15
CA LEU A 250 -8.95 10.66 -17.13
C LEU A 250 -8.67 9.16 -17.30
N ALA A 251 -9.69 8.36 -17.65
CA ALA A 251 -9.50 6.93 -17.89
C ALA A 251 -8.59 6.68 -19.10
N SER A 252 -8.65 7.49 -20.15
CA SER A 252 -7.79 7.35 -21.34
C SER A 252 -6.30 7.57 -21.03
N ARG A 253 -5.97 8.30 -19.95
CA ARG A 253 -4.60 8.65 -19.56
C ARG A 253 -4.13 7.89 -18.30
N TYR A 254 -4.99 7.08 -17.70
CA TYR A 254 -4.72 6.45 -16.40
C TYR A 254 -3.47 5.55 -16.42
N GLU A 255 -3.30 4.74 -17.47
CA GLU A 255 -2.15 3.82 -17.60
C GLU A 255 -0.82 4.58 -17.59
N GLN A 256 -0.70 5.65 -18.41
CA GLN A 256 0.51 6.46 -18.48
C GLN A 256 0.80 7.18 -17.18
N ASN A 257 -0.23 7.73 -16.54
CA ASN A 257 -0.10 8.40 -15.25
C ASN A 257 0.34 7.41 -14.15
N LEU A 258 -0.17 6.17 -14.18
CA LEU A 258 0.22 5.13 -13.22
C LEU A 258 1.68 4.68 -13.40
N VAL A 259 2.12 4.47 -14.64
CA VAL A 259 3.53 4.19 -14.95
C VAL A 259 4.44 5.30 -14.45
N HIS A 260 4.03 6.55 -14.68
CA HIS A 260 4.80 7.71 -14.23
C HIS A 260 4.81 7.82 -12.71
N LEU A 261 3.69 7.57 -12.04
CA LEU A 261 3.58 7.52 -10.58
C LEU A 261 4.56 6.51 -9.96
N ILE A 262 4.58 5.27 -10.47
CA ILE A 262 5.47 4.21 -9.97
C ILE A 262 6.94 4.66 -10.03
N LYS A 263 7.36 5.20 -11.17
CA LYS A 263 8.74 5.66 -11.38
C LYS A 263 9.07 6.86 -10.48
N THR A 264 8.14 7.80 -10.34
CA THR A 264 8.36 9.02 -9.56
C THR A 264 8.40 8.74 -8.06
N LEU A 265 7.55 7.85 -7.53
CA LEU A 265 7.58 7.46 -6.12
C LEU A 265 8.93 6.83 -5.76
N ARG A 266 9.45 5.91 -6.58
CA ARG A 266 10.78 5.33 -6.36
C ARG A 266 11.89 6.37 -6.31
N LYS A 267 11.84 7.35 -7.21
CA LYS A 267 12.78 8.47 -7.23
C LYS A 267 12.64 9.37 -6.00
N ASP A 268 11.42 9.76 -5.65
CA ASP A 268 11.14 10.73 -4.58
C ASP A 268 11.48 10.20 -3.19
N PHE A 269 11.41 8.88 -3.00
CA PHE A 269 11.80 8.21 -1.75
C PHE A 269 13.21 7.61 -1.76
N ASP A 270 14.00 7.86 -2.83
CA ASP A 270 15.34 7.27 -3.02
C ASP A 270 15.32 5.74 -2.84
N ALA A 271 14.30 5.10 -3.40
CA ALA A 271 14.03 3.67 -3.25
C ALA A 271 13.88 2.98 -4.62
N PRO A 272 14.95 2.96 -5.45
CA PRO A 272 14.87 2.45 -6.82
C PRO A 272 14.46 0.97 -6.91
N ASN A 273 14.74 0.21 -5.87
CA ASN A 273 14.46 -1.23 -5.79
C ASN A 273 13.13 -1.55 -5.06
N ALA A 274 12.44 -0.54 -4.52
CA ALA A 274 11.18 -0.76 -3.82
C ALA A 274 10.16 -1.42 -4.74
N LYS A 275 9.56 -2.50 -4.25
CA LYS A 275 8.51 -3.22 -4.97
C LYS A 275 7.23 -2.39 -5.00
N PHE A 276 6.36 -2.63 -5.98
CA PHE A 276 5.10 -1.91 -6.10
C PHE A 276 3.96 -2.90 -6.32
N VAL A 277 2.97 -2.89 -5.45
CA VAL A 277 1.76 -3.70 -5.62
C VAL A 277 0.54 -2.81 -5.69
N LEU A 278 -0.39 -3.18 -6.56
CA LEU A 278 -1.64 -2.46 -6.71
C LEU A 278 -2.83 -3.40 -6.86
N ALA A 279 -4.00 -2.96 -6.36
CA ALA A 279 -5.25 -3.67 -6.56
C ALA A 279 -6.07 -3.03 -7.68
N THR A 280 -6.70 -3.86 -8.51
CA THR A 280 -7.71 -3.39 -9.45
C THR A 280 -9.00 -3.00 -8.74
N GLY A 281 -9.90 -2.36 -9.47
CA GLY A 281 -11.21 -1.97 -8.98
C GLY A 281 -11.23 -0.56 -8.42
N CYS A 282 -12.42 -0.02 -8.41
CA CYS A 282 -12.66 1.40 -8.14
C CYS A 282 -13.74 1.61 -7.09
N GLY A 283 -13.92 0.66 -6.16
CA GLY A 283 -14.99 0.71 -5.16
C GLY A 283 -16.33 0.21 -5.67
N ASN A 284 -16.37 -0.31 -6.88
CA ASN A 284 -17.47 -1.01 -7.53
C ASN A 284 -16.91 -2.24 -8.28
N PRO A 285 -17.73 -3.07 -8.94
CA PRO A 285 -17.25 -4.26 -9.62
C PRO A 285 -16.16 -4.04 -10.69
N GLY A 286 -16.01 -2.82 -11.24
CA GLY A 286 -14.97 -2.52 -12.24
C GLY A 286 -15.04 -3.39 -13.50
N ARG A 287 -16.25 -3.84 -13.88
CA ARG A 287 -16.45 -4.83 -14.95
C ARG A 287 -17.05 -4.22 -16.23
N ALA A 288 -17.33 -2.92 -16.23
CA ALA A 288 -17.92 -2.20 -17.35
C ALA A 288 -17.44 -0.76 -17.43
N SER A 289 -17.64 -0.15 -18.61
CA SER A 289 -17.39 1.29 -18.86
C SER A 289 -15.98 1.73 -18.42
N PHE A 290 -15.87 2.92 -17.85
CA PHE A 290 -14.59 3.48 -17.40
C PHE A 290 -13.98 2.71 -16.22
N GLY A 291 -14.79 2.02 -15.40
CA GLY A 291 -14.29 1.16 -14.35
C GLY A 291 -13.48 -0.03 -14.90
N LEU A 292 -13.96 -0.64 -16.00
CA LEU A 292 -13.23 -1.68 -16.72
C LEU A 292 -11.95 -1.13 -17.36
N GLN A 293 -12.04 0.01 -18.05
CA GLN A 293 -10.89 0.63 -18.67
C GLN A 293 -9.77 0.93 -17.68
N ILE A 294 -10.11 1.44 -16.48
CA ILE A 294 -9.14 1.67 -15.41
C ILE A 294 -8.56 0.36 -14.89
N ALA A 295 -9.39 -0.69 -14.69
CA ALA A 295 -8.91 -2.00 -14.26
C ALA A 295 -7.93 -2.62 -15.29
N GLU A 296 -8.22 -2.47 -16.58
CA GLU A 296 -7.31 -2.91 -17.66
C GLU A 296 -6.00 -2.12 -17.66
N ALA A 297 -6.05 -0.80 -17.44
CA ALA A 297 -4.87 0.04 -17.29
C ALA A 297 -4.03 -0.35 -16.06
N GLN A 298 -4.68 -0.74 -14.96
CA GLN A 298 -4.02 -1.25 -13.76
C GLN A 298 -3.34 -2.60 -14.00
N LEU A 299 -3.98 -3.52 -14.72
CA LEU A 299 -3.39 -4.81 -15.08
C LEU A 299 -2.27 -4.67 -16.13
N ALA A 300 -2.31 -3.63 -16.96
CA ALA A 300 -1.29 -3.38 -17.98
C ALA A 300 0.09 -3.07 -17.39
N VAL A 301 0.20 -2.62 -16.15
CA VAL A 301 1.48 -2.35 -15.48
C VAL A 301 2.02 -3.54 -14.68
N ASP A 302 1.32 -4.67 -14.67
CA ASP A 302 1.83 -5.91 -14.06
C ASP A 302 3.17 -6.33 -14.68
N GLY A 303 4.14 -6.69 -13.84
CA GLY A 303 5.49 -7.00 -14.30
C GLY A 303 5.58 -8.30 -15.10
N ASP A 304 4.70 -9.28 -14.81
CA ASP A 304 4.76 -10.58 -15.47
C ASP A 304 3.85 -10.66 -16.70
N LYS A 305 2.67 -10.04 -16.64
CA LYS A 305 1.61 -10.16 -17.64
C LYS A 305 1.30 -8.85 -18.36
N GLY A 306 1.89 -7.76 -17.91
CA GLY A 306 1.64 -6.42 -18.45
C GLY A 306 2.51 -6.07 -19.65
N LYS A 307 2.51 -4.77 -19.98
CA LYS A 307 3.12 -4.22 -21.19
C LYS A 307 4.54 -3.65 -20.97
N TYR A 308 5.00 -3.55 -19.71
CA TYR A 308 6.19 -2.78 -19.35
C TYR A 308 7.33 -3.69 -18.88
N PRO A 309 8.31 -4.02 -19.74
CA PRO A 309 9.40 -4.94 -19.39
C PRO A 309 10.24 -4.49 -18.17
N GLU A 310 10.33 -3.17 -17.94
CA GLU A 310 11.03 -2.59 -16.80
C GLU A 310 10.35 -2.87 -15.45
N PHE A 311 9.11 -3.33 -15.46
CA PHE A 311 8.35 -3.69 -14.25
C PHE A 311 8.45 -5.16 -13.87
N LYS A 312 9.13 -5.97 -14.71
CA LYS A 312 9.29 -7.39 -14.42
C LYS A 312 9.99 -7.62 -13.08
N GLY A 313 9.39 -8.48 -12.23
CA GLY A 313 9.90 -8.82 -10.90
C GLY A 313 9.88 -7.68 -9.89
N ASN A 314 9.22 -6.54 -10.20
CA ASN A 314 9.18 -5.39 -9.28
C ASN A 314 7.85 -4.64 -9.22
N VAL A 315 6.85 -5.00 -10.05
CA VAL A 315 5.47 -4.51 -9.98
C VAL A 315 4.52 -5.68 -10.11
N ALA A 316 3.50 -5.77 -9.24
CA ALA A 316 2.42 -6.74 -9.38
C ALA A 316 1.05 -6.05 -9.29
N ALA A 317 0.19 -6.32 -10.27
CA ALA A 317 -1.19 -5.87 -10.30
C ALA A 317 -2.12 -7.02 -9.94
N VAL A 318 -2.81 -6.88 -8.81
CA VAL A 318 -3.71 -7.91 -8.28
C VAL A 318 -5.14 -7.64 -8.72
N ASP A 319 -5.73 -8.56 -9.45
CA ASP A 319 -7.15 -8.46 -9.81
C ASP A 319 -8.03 -8.82 -8.60
N THR A 320 -8.76 -7.84 -8.10
CA THR A 320 -9.64 -7.95 -6.92
C THR A 320 -11.11 -7.79 -7.26
N ARG A 321 -11.48 -7.80 -8.55
CA ARG A 321 -12.87 -7.61 -9.01
C ARG A 321 -13.80 -8.76 -8.60
N ASP A 322 -13.28 -9.94 -8.32
CA ASP A 322 -14.03 -11.09 -7.80
C ASP A 322 -14.38 -10.94 -6.30
N LEU A 323 -13.75 -10.02 -5.62
CA LEU A 323 -14.01 -9.71 -4.20
C LEU A 323 -15.21 -8.78 -3.97
N TRP A 324 -15.91 -8.38 -5.03
CA TRP A 324 -17.17 -7.66 -4.88
C TRP A 324 -18.19 -8.53 -4.13
N ARG A 325 -18.89 -7.93 -3.16
CA ARG A 325 -20.01 -8.53 -2.45
C ARG A 325 -21.23 -7.66 -2.60
N GLU A 326 -22.36 -8.29 -2.84
CA GLU A 326 -23.64 -7.60 -3.04
C GLU A 326 -24.16 -6.99 -1.72
N ALA A 327 -25.12 -6.08 -1.84
CA ALA A 327 -25.64 -5.33 -0.70
C ALA A 327 -26.27 -6.22 0.38
N ASP A 328 -26.89 -7.34 -0.03
CA ASP A 328 -27.51 -8.30 0.90
C ASP A 328 -26.50 -9.18 1.65
N GLU A 329 -25.23 -9.16 1.25
CA GLU A 329 -24.09 -9.80 1.91
C GLU A 329 -23.22 -8.81 2.68
N SER A 330 -23.57 -7.54 2.70
CA SER A 330 -22.71 -6.44 3.13
C SER A 330 -23.36 -5.54 4.19
N PRO A 331 -22.56 -4.79 4.97
CA PRO A 331 -23.07 -3.89 6.01
C PRO A 331 -23.95 -2.75 5.52
N VAL A 332 -23.76 -2.30 4.28
CA VAL A 332 -24.54 -1.19 3.69
C VAL A 332 -24.83 -1.46 2.21
N ASN A 333 -25.83 -0.75 1.67
CA ASN A 333 -26.10 -0.71 0.23
C ASN A 333 -25.68 0.66 -0.32
N GLN A 334 -24.39 0.83 -0.62
CA GLN A 334 -23.86 2.10 -1.06
C GLN A 334 -23.48 2.11 -2.57
N GLY A 335 -23.31 0.92 -3.17
CA GLY A 335 -22.91 0.79 -4.57
C GLY A 335 -21.47 1.25 -4.89
N HIS A 336 -20.75 1.76 -3.90
CA HIS A 336 -19.32 2.08 -3.92
C HIS A 336 -18.71 1.77 -2.54
N HIS A 337 -17.42 1.94 -2.35
CA HIS A 337 -16.68 1.50 -1.17
C HIS A 337 -16.97 0.03 -0.79
N TYR A 338 -17.20 -0.81 -1.83
CA TYR A 338 -17.48 -2.25 -1.67
C TYR A 338 -18.55 -2.54 -0.61
N ASN A 339 -19.60 -1.70 -0.52
CA ASN A 339 -20.69 -1.83 0.46
C ASN A 339 -20.19 -1.98 1.93
N HIS A 340 -19.01 -1.49 2.24
CA HIS A 340 -18.29 -1.61 3.52
C HIS A 340 -18.00 -3.07 3.93
N ASN A 341 -17.96 -3.99 2.98
CA ASN A 341 -17.76 -5.41 3.24
C ASN A 341 -16.35 -5.70 3.74
N ALA A 342 -16.23 -6.24 4.94
CA ALA A 342 -14.96 -6.52 5.58
C ALA A 342 -14.14 -7.58 4.85
N GLU A 343 -14.79 -8.59 4.24
CA GLU A 343 -14.10 -9.63 3.47
C GLU A 343 -13.37 -9.02 2.27
N THR A 344 -14.01 -8.12 1.54
CA THR A 344 -13.40 -7.44 0.40
C THR A 344 -12.13 -6.69 0.79
N TYR A 345 -12.18 -5.91 1.87
CA TYR A 345 -11.02 -5.14 2.33
C TYR A 345 -9.90 -6.03 2.87
N TYR A 346 -10.26 -7.06 3.64
CA TYR A 346 -9.28 -7.99 4.19
C TYR A 346 -8.57 -8.78 3.09
N GLU A 347 -9.34 -9.42 2.18
CA GLU A 347 -8.81 -10.23 1.08
C GLU A 347 -8.00 -9.40 0.08
N THR A 348 -8.41 -8.15 -0.19
CA THR A 348 -7.59 -7.25 -1.00
C THR A 348 -6.22 -7.04 -0.36
N GLY A 349 -6.18 -6.80 0.94
CA GLY A 349 -4.94 -6.65 1.69
C GLY A 349 -4.10 -7.94 1.69
N ASP A 350 -4.70 -9.09 1.96
CA ASP A 350 -4.02 -10.39 1.95
C ASP A 350 -3.38 -10.67 0.58
N ARG A 351 -4.14 -10.51 -0.51
CA ARG A 351 -3.63 -10.73 -1.88
C ARG A 351 -2.51 -9.76 -2.24
N LEU A 352 -2.60 -8.48 -1.85
CA LEU A 352 -1.53 -7.50 -2.05
C LEU A 352 -0.28 -7.86 -1.24
N GLY A 353 -0.46 -8.34 0.00
CA GLY A 353 0.64 -8.82 0.83
C GLY A 353 1.36 -10.01 0.21
N ARG A 354 0.62 -11.01 -0.28
CA ARG A 354 1.20 -12.19 -0.96
C ARG A 354 1.91 -11.83 -2.24
N ALA A 355 1.35 -10.92 -3.05
CA ALA A 355 2.01 -10.41 -4.25
C ALA A 355 3.30 -9.65 -3.90
N MET A 356 3.31 -8.86 -2.83
CA MET A 356 4.50 -8.19 -2.33
C MET A 356 5.59 -9.20 -1.91
N VAL A 357 5.22 -10.23 -1.16
CA VAL A 357 6.15 -11.30 -0.75
C VAL A 357 6.74 -12.02 -1.96
N GLN A 358 5.91 -12.37 -2.94
CA GLN A 358 6.38 -13.00 -4.17
C GLN A 358 7.45 -12.13 -4.86
N LEU A 359 7.18 -10.83 -5.06
CA LEU A 359 8.17 -9.91 -5.65
C LEU A 359 9.46 -9.79 -4.82
N LEU A 360 9.38 -9.87 -3.48
CA LEU A 360 10.55 -9.81 -2.60
C LEU A 360 11.40 -11.09 -2.65
N GLN A 361 10.81 -12.23 -3.00
CA GLN A 361 11.48 -13.53 -3.15
C GLN A 361 12.15 -13.73 -4.53
N GLU A 362 11.71 -13.01 -5.56
CA GLU A 362 12.21 -13.10 -6.94
C GLU A 362 13.55 -12.37 -7.17
N ASN A 363 14.31 -12.05 -6.14
CA ASN A 363 15.62 -11.36 -6.27
C ASN A 363 16.79 -12.32 -6.48
#